data_9c591843f8e48229f89343b478f1f0cd
#
_entry.id   9c591843f8e48229f89343b478f1f0cd
#
_cell.length_a   1.000
_cell.length_b   1.000
_cell.length_c   1.000
_cell.angle_alpha   90.00
_cell.angle_beta   90.00
_cell.angle_gamma   90.00
#
_symmetry.space_group_name_H-M   'P 1'
#
loop_
_entity.id
_entity.type
_entity.pdbx_description
1 polymer ?
#
loop_
_entity_poly.entity_id
_entity_poly.type
_entity_poly.pdbx_seq_one_letter_code
_entity_poly.pdbx_strand_id
1 'polypeptide(L)'
;MNIEDVDLFLELSKNQNLTVTANNLFLTQPTVSRRLAMLERELGYSLFIRRKGYGTISLTAAGKRFSIIAQQISLLDKEAHALKSYADIQHLSIGSTDSIASYPLKDFFHMISKEQAHWDIDITICDSLEIYELVAKRIIDIGITNGPSPLPELVSIPVFEEEFVVVRRGKRPPGYETVHPSELKENHEIFQIFNDEYHYWHNSWWTAGTPKGRVNLAHFTVGFLNDPEDWAILPISVAQALLPEDGYLSRLLESPPKRKCFMVLHKKLRSDRQATIAAFEARLNEYVRTLRL
;
A
#
# COMPACT_ATOMS: atom_id res chain seq x y z
N MET A 1 23.29 -18.84 -11.98
CA MET A 1 22.11 -17.95 -12.04
C MET A 1 22.60 -16.57 -12.48
N ASN A 2 22.00 -16.00 -13.50
CA ASN A 2 22.27 -14.62 -13.95
C ASN A 2 21.00 -13.78 -13.78
N ILE A 3 21.13 -12.44 -13.88
CA ILE A 3 20.03 -11.51 -13.67
C ILE A 3 18.90 -11.70 -14.69
N GLU A 4 19.25 -11.99 -15.94
CA GLU A 4 18.24 -12.21 -16.98
C GLU A 4 17.38 -13.44 -16.71
N ASP A 5 17.89 -14.47 -16.01
CA ASP A 5 17.12 -15.65 -15.61
C ASP A 5 16.20 -15.32 -14.43
N VAL A 6 16.63 -14.41 -13.54
CA VAL A 6 15.82 -13.88 -12.44
C VAL A 6 14.65 -13.06 -13.00
N ASP A 7 14.92 -12.14 -13.94
CA ASP A 7 13.87 -11.32 -14.57
C ASP A 7 12.90 -12.16 -15.40
N LEU A 8 13.39 -13.18 -16.11
CA LEU A 8 12.56 -14.16 -16.81
C LEU A 8 11.62 -14.90 -15.82
N PHE A 9 12.17 -15.33 -14.68
CA PHE A 9 11.36 -15.99 -13.65
C PHE A 9 10.29 -15.04 -13.09
N LEU A 10 10.64 -13.79 -12.78
CA LEU A 10 9.70 -12.78 -12.28
C LEU A 10 8.58 -12.50 -13.28
N GLU A 11 8.93 -12.32 -14.55
CA GLU A 11 7.94 -12.08 -15.60
C GLU A 11 7.02 -13.29 -15.78
N LEU A 12 7.58 -14.51 -15.73
CA LEU A 12 6.81 -15.75 -15.82
C LEU A 12 5.90 -15.95 -14.58
N SER A 13 6.35 -15.51 -13.40
CA SER A 13 5.56 -15.59 -12.17
C SER A 13 4.30 -14.72 -12.22
N LYS A 14 4.37 -13.57 -12.90
CA LYS A 14 3.21 -12.67 -13.12
C LYS A 14 2.23 -13.25 -14.14
N ASN A 15 2.73 -13.66 -15.30
CA ASN A 15 1.88 -14.06 -16.43
C ASN A 15 1.39 -15.50 -16.33
N GLN A 16 2.10 -16.37 -15.61
CA GLN A 16 1.82 -17.81 -15.49
C GLN A 16 1.62 -18.52 -16.85
N ASN A 17 2.21 -17.95 -17.90
CA ASN A 17 2.10 -18.42 -19.28
C ASN A 17 3.42 -18.22 -20.03
N LEU A 18 4.01 -19.32 -20.52
CA LEU A 18 5.30 -19.33 -21.21
C LEU A 18 5.29 -18.54 -22.52
N THR A 19 4.18 -18.59 -23.27
CA THR A 19 4.06 -17.90 -24.57
C THR A 19 3.93 -16.39 -24.36
N VAL A 20 3.13 -15.96 -23.40
CA VAL A 20 2.98 -14.54 -23.06
C VAL A 20 4.31 -13.98 -22.56
N THR A 21 4.99 -14.69 -21.66
CA THR A 21 6.31 -14.30 -21.14
C THR A 21 7.35 -14.23 -22.27
N ALA A 22 7.34 -15.18 -23.19
CA ALA A 22 8.25 -15.16 -24.33
C ALA A 22 8.06 -13.91 -25.19
N ASN A 23 6.80 -13.55 -25.49
CA ASN A 23 6.48 -12.34 -26.26
C ASN A 23 6.93 -11.06 -25.53
N ASN A 24 6.65 -10.97 -24.22
CA ASN A 24 7.02 -9.81 -23.40
C ASN A 24 8.53 -9.60 -23.33
N LEU A 25 9.31 -10.70 -23.33
CA LEU A 25 10.77 -10.66 -23.25
C LEU A 25 11.45 -10.69 -24.63
N PHE A 26 10.69 -10.65 -25.74
CA PHE A 26 11.20 -10.78 -27.10
C PHE A 26 12.03 -12.06 -27.33
N LEU A 27 11.60 -13.15 -26.69
CA LEU A 27 12.22 -14.47 -26.79
C LEU A 27 11.25 -15.47 -27.46
N THR A 28 11.79 -16.66 -27.80
CA THR A 28 10.94 -17.78 -28.21
C THR A 28 10.51 -18.60 -26.99
N GLN A 29 9.33 -19.20 -27.04
CA GLN A 29 8.80 -20.05 -25.94
C GLN A 29 9.76 -21.21 -25.59
N PRO A 30 10.43 -21.92 -26.56
CA PRO A 30 11.45 -22.91 -26.23
C PRO A 30 12.64 -22.31 -25.47
N THR A 31 13.06 -21.08 -25.78
CA THR A 31 14.14 -20.39 -25.07
C THR A 31 13.76 -20.11 -23.61
N VAL A 32 12.56 -19.58 -23.36
CA VAL A 32 12.03 -19.35 -22.00
C VAL A 32 11.98 -20.67 -21.22
N SER A 33 11.45 -21.73 -21.82
CA SER A 33 11.35 -23.04 -21.17
C SER A 33 12.73 -23.65 -20.84
N ARG A 34 13.72 -23.49 -21.74
CA ARG A 34 15.09 -23.97 -21.54
C ARG A 34 15.79 -23.18 -20.43
N ARG A 35 15.69 -21.85 -20.43
CA ARG A 35 16.31 -20.99 -19.41
C ARG A 35 15.72 -21.26 -18.03
N LEU A 36 14.38 -21.40 -17.93
CA LEU A 36 13.72 -21.80 -16.68
C LEU A 36 14.24 -23.16 -16.18
N ALA A 37 14.36 -24.18 -17.06
CA ALA A 37 14.85 -25.49 -16.67
C ALA A 37 16.32 -25.46 -16.21
N MET A 38 17.13 -24.56 -16.78
CA MET A 38 18.51 -24.35 -16.33
C MET A 38 18.55 -23.71 -14.94
N LEU A 39 17.72 -22.67 -14.70
CA LEU A 39 17.61 -22.02 -13.39
C LEU A 39 17.14 -23.03 -12.31
N GLU A 40 16.09 -23.80 -12.57
CA GLU A 40 15.60 -24.84 -11.64
C GLU A 40 16.66 -25.91 -11.34
N ARG A 41 17.44 -26.31 -12.34
CA ARG A 41 18.56 -27.26 -12.16
C ARG A 41 19.65 -26.68 -11.29
N GLU A 42 20.03 -25.42 -11.51
CA GLU A 42 21.07 -24.76 -10.73
C GLU A 42 20.64 -24.57 -9.27
N LEU A 43 19.37 -24.25 -9.04
CA LEU A 43 18.79 -24.09 -7.70
C LEU A 43 18.54 -25.44 -7.00
N GLY A 44 18.44 -26.54 -7.74
CA GLY A 44 18.19 -27.88 -7.21
C GLY A 44 16.74 -28.17 -6.87
N TYR A 45 15.80 -27.30 -7.24
CA TYR A 45 14.37 -27.50 -7.02
C TYR A 45 13.50 -26.83 -8.09
N SER A 46 12.27 -27.35 -8.26
CA SER A 46 11.33 -26.81 -9.24
C SER A 46 10.64 -25.55 -8.69
N LEU A 47 10.57 -24.51 -9.52
CA LEU A 47 9.91 -23.23 -9.22
C LEU A 47 8.45 -23.23 -9.68
N PHE A 48 8.14 -23.98 -10.74
CA PHE A 48 6.79 -24.05 -11.31
C PHE A 48 6.26 -25.49 -11.40
N ILE A 49 4.94 -25.61 -11.26
CA ILE A 49 4.16 -26.82 -11.53
C ILE A 49 3.62 -26.70 -12.96
N ARG A 50 3.95 -27.68 -13.82
CA ARG A 50 3.44 -27.76 -15.19
C ARG A 50 2.22 -28.68 -15.22
N ARG A 51 1.06 -28.16 -15.55
CA ARG A 51 -0.13 -29.01 -15.81
C ARG A 51 -0.18 -29.39 -17.29
N LYS A 52 -0.13 -30.73 -17.57
CA LYS A 52 -0.30 -31.22 -18.94
C LYS A 52 -1.65 -30.77 -19.51
N GLY A 53 -1.63 -30.12 -20.67
CA GLY A 53 -2.84 -29.80 -21.46
C GLY A 53 -3.41 -28.39 -21.28
N TYR A 54 -2.91 -27.55 -20.36
CA TYR A 54 -3.52 -26.23 -20.08
C TYR A 54 -2.66 -25.00 -20.37
N GLY A 55 -1.50 -25.12 -20.99
CA GLY A 55 -0.66 -23.95 -21.35
C GLY A 55 -0.28 -22.99 -20.19
N THR A 56 -0.88 -23.18 -19.02
CA THR A 56 -0.65 -22.39 -17.81
C THR A 56 0.23 -23.14 -16.81
N ILE A 57 1.07 -22.41 -16.12
CA ILE A 57 1.93 -22.93 -15.06
C ILE A 57 1.65 -22.17 -13.77
N SER A 58 1.88 -22.80 -12.62
CA SER A 58 1.70 -22.16 -11.31
C SER A 58 2.94 -22.33 -10.44
N LEU A 59 3.19 -21.38 -9.54
CA LEU A 59 4.32 -21.46 -8.64
C LEU A 59 4.21 -22.62 -7.65
N THR A 60 5.33 -23.31 -7.40
CA THR A 60 5.50 -24.22 -6.27
C THR A 60 5.61 -23.42 -4.96
N ALA A 61 5.59 -24.10 -3.80
CA ALA A 61 5.90 -23.46 -2.52
C ALA A 61 7.32 -22.86 -2.53
N ALA A 62 8.30 -23.54 -3.15
CA ALA A 62 9.65 -23.04 -3.35
C ALA A 62 9.65 -21.83 -4.31
N GLY A 63 8.86 -21.88 -5.41
CA GLY A 63 8.72 -20.79 -6.35
C GLY A 63 8.16 -19.51 -5.72
N LYS A 64 7.18 -19.63 -4.82
CA LYS A 64 6.65 -18.49 -4.05
C LYS A 64 7.71 -17.84 -3.16
N ARG A 65 8.51 -18.66 -2.46
CA ARG A 65 9.63 -18.16 -1.65
C ARG A 65 10.73 -17.55 -2.52
N PHE A 66 11.06 -18.20 -3.62
CA PHE A 66 12.06 -17.70 -4.56
C PHE A 66 11.64 -16.39 -5.23
N SER A 67 10.33 -16.16 -5.44
CA SER A 67 9.82 -14.90 -6.00
C SER A 67 10.25 -13.68 -5.16
N ILE A 68 10.24 -13.82 -3.84
CA ILE A 68 10.68 -12.76 -2.92
C ILE A 68 12.19 -12.50 -3.08
N ILE A 69 12.97 -13.59 -3.13
CA ILE A 69 14.44 -13.50 -3.32
C ILE A 69 14.76 -12.89 -4.69
N ALA A 70 14.05 -13.32 -5.73
CA ALA A 70 14.22 -12.84 -7.09
C ALA A 70 13.96 -11.32 -7.21
N GLN A 71 12.91 -10.82 -6.52
CA GLN A 71 12.64 -9.39 -6.47
C GLN A 71 13.78 -8.60 -5.81
N GLN A 72 14.35 -9.12 -4.72
CA GLN A 72 15.50 -8.50 -4.07
C GLN A 72 16.74 -8.48 -4.97
N ILE A 73 17.01 -9.57 -5.69
CA ILE A 73 18.14 -9.65 -6.63
C ILE A 73 17.96 -8.65 -7.78
N SER A 74 16.77 -8.58 -8.39
CA SER A 74 16.48 -7.63 -9.48
C SER A 74 16.61 -6.18 -9.01
N LEU A 75 16.18 -5.88 -7.78
CA LEU A 75 16.32 -4.55 -7.19
C LEU A 75 17.81 -4.19 -6.98
N LEU A 76 18.58 -5.09 -6.39
CA LEU A 76 20.02 -4.88 -6.15
C LEU A 76 20.82 -4.72 -7.46
N ASP A 77 20.45 -5.45 -8.51
CA ASP A 77 21.06 -5.29 -9.82
C ASP A 77 20.77 -3.90 -10.42
N LYS A 78 19.53 -3.44 -10.35
CA LYS A 78 19.16 -2.09 -10.77
C LYS A 78 19.94 -1.02 -9.99
N GLU A 79 20.06 -1.19 -8.68
CA GLU A 79 20.85 -0.29 -7.84
C GLU A 79 22.32 -0.28 -8.26
N ALA A 80 22.91 -1.46 -8.53
CA ALA A 80 24.29 -1.56 -8.97
C ALA A 80 24.53 -0.87 -10.31
N HIS A 81 23.57 -0.97 -11.25
CA HIS A 81 23.67 -0.27 -12.53
C HIS A 81 23.42 1.24 -12.39
N ALA A 82 22.57 1.65 -11.47
CA ALA A 82 22.29 3.05 -11.18
C ALA A 82 23.50 3.78 -10.58
N LEU A 83 24.41 3.11 -9.89
CA LEU A 83 25.63 3.72 -9.33
C LEU A 83 26.48 4.49 -10.35
N LYS A 84 26.37 4.18 -11.64
CA LYS A 84 27.08 4.92 -12.72
C LYS A 84 26.54 6.33 -13.00
N SER A 85 25.30 6.62 -12.61
CA SER A 85 24.63 7.89 -12.91
C SER A 85 24.24 8.70 -11.66
N TYR A 86 24.55 8.21 -10.45
CA TYR A 86 23.90 8.70 -9.23
C TYR A 86 24.87 9.08 -8.11
N ALA A 87 25.85 9.94 -8.39
CA ALA A 87 26.69 10.47 -7.30
C ALA A 87 25.89 11.31 -6.26
N ASP A 88 24.66 11.80 -6.62
CA ASP A 88 23.87 12.73 -5.78
C ASP A 88 22.36 12.40 -5.64
N ILE A 89 21.86 11.31 -6.25
CA ILE A 89 20.41 11.00 -6.19
C ILE A 89 20.11 10.06 -5.03
N GLN A 90 19.18 10.48 -4.16
CA GLN A 90 18.69 9.70 -3.03
C GLN A 90 17.55 8.78 -3.49
N HIS A 91 17.88 7.54 -3.84
CA HIS A 91 16.87 6.55 -4.16
C HIS A 91 16.20 6.01 -2.89
N LEU A 92 14.86 5.93 -2.88
CA LEU A 92 14.07 5.44 -1.76
C LEU A 92 12.82 4.68 -2.26
N SER A 93 12.66 3.44 -1.79
CA SER A 93 11.46 2.64 -2.05
C SER A 93 10.52 2.68 -0.86
N ILE A 94 9.26 3.08 -1.10
CA ILE A 94 8.26 3.33 -0.07
C ILE A 94 7.01 2.50 -0.34
N GLY A 95 6.55 1.73 0.65
CA GLY A 95 5.22 1.14 0.64
C GLY A 95 4.24 1.99 1.43
N SER A 96 3.06 2.24 0.90
CA SER A 96 2.01 2.97 1.63
C SER A 96 0.64 2.38 1.38
N THR A 97 -0.27 2.54 2.35
CA THR A 97 -1.68 2.27 2.10
C THR A 97 -2.28 3.39 1.25
N ASP A 98 -3.25 3.04 0.38
CA ASP A 98 -3.89 3.99 -0.53
C ASP A 98 -4.41 5.23 0.19
N SER A 99 -5.15 5.05 1.28
CA SER A 99 -5.79 6.16 2.01
C SER A 99 -4.80 7.12 2.68
N ILE A 100 -3.53 6.74 2.87
CA ILE A 100 -2.49 7.62 3.39
C ILE A 100 -1.77 8.31 2.24
N ALA A 101 -1.33 7.56 1.23
CA ALA A 101 -0.57 8.12 0.13
C ALA A 101 -1.39 9.07 -0.74
N SER A 102 -2.64 8.70 -1.03
CA SER A 102 -3.50 9.43 -1.98
C SER A 102 -4.14 10.70 -1.39
N TYR A 103 -4.16 10.86 -0.06
CA TYR A 103 -4.84 11.99 0.58
C TYR A 103 -3.90 12.80 1.48
N PRO A 104 -3.61 12.42 2.74
CA PRO A 104 -2.81 13.31 3.61
C PRO A 104 -1.37 13.50 3.13
N LEU A 105 -0.77 12.53 2.46
CA LEU A 105 0.62 12.61 1.98
C LEU A 105 0.74 12.86 0.47
N LYS A 106 -0.36 13.05 -0.26
CA LYS A 106 -0.33 13.34 -1.70
C LYS A 106 0.56 14.52 -2.04
N ASP A 107 0.34 15.64 -1.37
CA ASP A 107 1.10 16.87 -1.64
C ASP A 107 2.54 16.76 -1.16
N PHE A 108 2.81 15.99 -0.11
CA PHE A 108 4.15 15.68 0.33
C PHE A 108 4.94 14.93 -0.75
N PHE A 109 4.39 13.85 -1.29
CA PHE A 109 5.05 13.11 -2.39
C PHE A 109 5.23 13.98 -3.63
N HIS A 110 4.25 14.82 -3.95
CA HIS A 110 4.36 15.75 -5.06
C HIS A 110 5.43 16.82 -4.81
N MET A 111 5.56 17.34 -3.58
CA MET A 111 6.61 18.26 -3.19
C MET A 111 8.01 17.66 -3.38
N ILE A 112 8.22 16.45 -2.84
CA ILE A 112 9.51 15.78 -2.96
C ILE A 112 9.83 15.45 -4.42
N SER A 113 8.87 15.01 -5.21
CA SER A 113 9.08 14.69 -6.63
C SER A 113 9.48 15.91 -7.48
N LYS A 114 9.17 17.13 -7.05
CA LYS A 114 9.58 18.37 -7.70
C LYS A 114 11.00 18.82 -7.34
N GLU A 115 11.53 18.34 -6.25
CA GLU A 115 12.93 18.58 -5.85
C GLU A 115 13.88 17.77 -6.74
N GLN A 116 13.83 18.00 -8.06
CA GLN A 116 14.38 17.20 -9.17
C GLN A 116 15.85 16.76 -9.07
N ALA A 117 16.62 17.35 -8.17
CA ALA A 117 18.06 17.08 -8.09
C ALA A 117 18.44 16.00 -7.07
N HIS A 118 17.52 15.54 -6.19
CA HIS A 118 17.94 14.81 -5.00
C HIS A 118 17.14 13.54 -4.68
N TRP A 119 15.95 13.34 -5.26
CA TRP A 119 15.08 12.21 -4.88
C TRP A 119 14.62 11.38 -6.08
N ASP A 120 14.90 10.08 -6.01
CA ASP A 120 14.32 9.05 -6.85
C ASP A 120 13.45 8.15 -5.96
N ILE A 121 12.13 8.31 -6.04
CA ILE A 121 11.17 7.67 -5.12
C ILE A 121 10.27 6.71 -5.87
N ASP A 122 10.33 5.45 -5.48
CA ASP A 122 9.38 4.42 -5.89
C ASP A 122 8.30 4.26 -4.82
N ILE A 123 7.03 4.48 -5.17
CA ILE A 123 5.89 4.32 -4.25
C ILE A 123 5.07 3.10 -4.67
N THR A 124 4.95 2.12 -3.77
CA THR A 124 4.10 0.93 -3.95
C THR A 124 2.89 1.04 -3.03
N ILE A 125 1.69 0.90 -3.60
CA ILE A 125 0.44 0.89 -2.84
C ILE A 125 0.01 -0.55 -2.58
N CYS A 126 -0.10 -0.92 -1.30
CA CYS A 126 -0.57 -2.23 -0.84
C CYS A 126 -1.13 -2.14 0.59
N ASP A 127 -1.60 -3.25 1.15
CA ASP A 127 -2.12 -3.25 2.52
C ASP A 127 -0.99 -3.25 3.57
N SER A 128 -1.35 -2.93 4.83
CA SER A 128 -0.35 -2.80 5.91
C SER A 128 0.40 -4.10 6.18
N LEU A 129 -0.22 -5.27 6.03
CA LEU A 129 0.43 -6.56 6.28
C LEU A 129 1.48 -6.85 5.22
N GLU A 130 1.14 -6.60 3.95
CA GLU A 130 2.10 -6.72 2.84
C GLU A 130 3.26 -5.73 3.01
N ILE A 131 2.97 -4.48 3.40
CA ILE A 131 4.02 -3.48 3.68
C ILE A 131 4.99 -3.98 4.75
N TYR A 132 4.49 -4.53 5.87
CA TYR A 132 5.36 -5.06 6.92
C TYR A 132 6.28 -6.16 6.40
N GLU A 133 5.74 -7.08 5.59
CA GLU A 133 6.55 -8.13 4.99
C GLU A 133 7.62 -7.59 4.04
N LEU A 134 7.27 -6.60 3.20
CA LEU A 134 8.20 -5.99 2.26
C LEU A 134 9.35 -5.26 2.99
N VAL A 135 9.04 -4.51 4.07
CA VAL A 135 10.06 -3.85 4.91
C VAL A 135 10.91 -4.89 5.65
N ALA A 136 10.31 -5.93 6.23
CA ALA A 136 11.03 -6.98 6.93
C ALA A 136 12.02 -7.73 6.00
N LYS A 137 11.61 -7.97 4.76
CA LYS A 137 12.43 -8.57 3.70
C LYS A 137 13.38 -7.57 3.03
N ARG A 138 13.34 -6.29 3.40
CA ARG A 138 14.14 -5.19 2.81
C ARG A 138 13.95 -5.03 1.30
N ILE A 139 12.76 -5.35 0.81
CA ILE A 139 12.35 -5.10 -0.58
C ILE A 139 12.02 -3.62 -0.75
N ILE A 140 11.42 -3.01 0.28
CA ILE A 140 11.21 -1.58 0.40
C ILE A 140 11.93 -1.02 1.63
N ASP A 141 12.31 0.24 1.57
CA ASP A 141 13.08 0.90 2.62
C ASP A 141 12.19 1.41 3.75
N ILE A 142 11.02 1.94 3.41
CA ILE A 142 10.06 2.56 4.33
C ILE A 142 8.66 2.02 4.09
N GLY A 143 7.94 1.71 5.16
CA GLY A 143 6.49 1.50 5.15
C GLY A 143 5.76 2.69 5.76
N ILE A 144 4.60 3.09 5.21
CA ILE A 144 3.69 4.06 5.83
C ILE A 144 2.32 3.39 5.98
N THR A 145 1.89 3.16 7.23
CA THR A 145 0.81 2.23 7.56
C THR A 145 -0.20 2.80 8.55
N ASN A 146 -1.39 2.19 8.62
CA ASN A 146 -2.48 2.57 9.53
C ASN A 146 -2.34 1.99 10.95
N GLY A 147 -1.23 1.36 11.28
CA GLY A 147 -0.98 0.76 12.59
C GLY A 147 0.48 0.36 12.74
N PRO A 148 0.92 0.04 13.97
CA PRO A 148 2.27 -0.42 14.20
C PRO A 148 2.45 -1.87 13.71
N SER A 149 3.66 -2.18 13.23
CA SER A 149 4.00 -3.54 12.83
C SER A 149 4.09 -4.49 14.02
N PRO A 150 3.51 -5.70 13.94
CA PRO A 150 3.69 -6.73 14.94
C PRO A 150 5.03 -7.49 14.80
N LEU A 151 5.79 -7.26 13.73
CA LEU A 151 7.02 -8.01 13.46
C LEU A 151 8.18 -7.48 14.31
N PRO A 152 8.89 -8.35 15.05
CA PRO A 152 9.90 -7.95 16.02
C PRO A 152 11.15 -7.31 15.40
N GLU A 153 11.43 -7.56 14.13
CA GLU A 153 12.53 -6.96 13.37
C GLU A 153 12.26 -5.54 12.88
N LEU A 154 11.01 -5.08 12.99
CA LEU A 154 10.60 -3.74 12.56
C LEU A 154 10.50 -2.78 13.76
N VAL A 155 10.62 -1.50 13.46
CA VAL A 155 10.29 -0.39 14.34
C VAL A 155 9.22 0.45 13.69
N SER A 156 8.21 0.84 14.47
CA SER A 156 7.12 1.71 14.02
C SER A 156 7.21 3.04 14.74
N ILE A 157 7.36 4.10 13.98
CA ILE A 157 7.53 5.48 14.45
C ILE A 157 6.21 6.21 14.17
N PRO A 158 5.50 6.75 15.19
CA PRO A 158 4.31 7.54 14.95
C PRO A 158 4.62 8.77 14.10
N VAL A 159 3.79 9.04 13.08
CA VAL A 159 3.95 10.19 12.17
C VAL A 159 2.89 11.24 12.43
N PHE A 160 1.61 10.85 12.38
CA PHE A 160 0.47 11.70 12.71
C PHE A 160 -0.73 10.87 13.15
N GLU A 161 -1.71 11.55 13.71
CA GLU A 161 -3.03 10.97 13.99
C GLU A 161 -4.12 11.89 13.49
N GLU A 162 -5.27 11.33 13.14
CA GLU A 162 -6.43 12.07 12.68
C GLU A 162 -7.75 11.49 13.16
N GLU A 163 -8.78 12.34 13.20
CA GLU A 163 -10.12 11.96 13.57
C GLU A 163 -10.87 11.30 12.41
N PHE A 164 -11.88 10.50 12.74
CA PHE A 164 -12.87 10.02 11.78
C PHE A 164 -14.10 10.93 11.80
N VAL A 165 -14.68 11.13 10.63
CA VAL A 165 -15.90 11.92 10.44
C VAL A 165 -16.91 11.17 9.59
N VAL A 166 -18.19 11.49 9.77
CA VAL A 166 -19.25 10.99 8.90
C VAL A 166 -19.34 11.87 7.66
N VAL A 167 -19.36 11.24 6.50
CA VAL A 167 -19.57 11.88 5.20
C VAL A 167 -20.97 11.54 4.70
N ARG A 168 -21.70 12.53 4.27
CA ARG A 168 -23.01 12.39 3.63
C ARG A 168 -23.14 13.28 2.41
N ARG A 169 -24.09 12.96 1.56
CA ARG A 169 -24.49 13.79 0.41
C ARG A 169 -25.69 14.65 0.73
N GLY A 170 -25.80 15.80 0.08
CA GLY A 170 -26.89 16.74 0.26
C GLY A 170 -26.57 17.90 1.19
N LYS A 171 -27.52 18.79 1.41
CA LYS A 171 -27.34 19.94 2.30
C LYS A 171 -27.39 19.46 3.75
N ARG A 172 -26.40 19.91 4.54
CA ARG A 172 -26.37 19.62 5.98
C ARG A 172 -27.60 20.23 6.68
N PRO A 173 -28.44 19.40 7.34
CA PRO A 173 -29.54 19.93 8.15
C PRO A 173 -29.00 20.71 9.36
N PRO A 174 -29.76 21.69 9.88
CA PRO A 174 -29.42 22.33 11.14
C PRO A 174 -29.24 21.31 12.28
N GLY A 175 -28.22 21.45 13.08
CA GLY A 175 -27.92 20.54 14.20
C GLY A 175 -27.10 19.28 13.82
N TYR A 176 -26.77 19.08 12.54
CA TYR A 176 -25.99 17.92 12.08
C TYR A 176 -24.47 18.21 11.99
N GLU A 177 -23.98 19.19 12.73
CA GLU A 177 -22.52 19.39 12.95
C GLU A 177 -21.90 18.19 13.66
N THR A 178 -22.69 17.55 14.53
CA THR A 178 -22.35 16.31 15.23
C THR A 178 -23.47 15.29 15.03
N VAL A 179 -23.14 14.01 15.11
CA VAL A 179 -24.08 12.90 15.00
C VAL A 179 -23.70 11.80 15.99
N HIS A 180 -24.68 11.24 16.67
CA HIS A 180 -24.46 10.07 17.50
C HIS A 180 -24.54 8.80 16.66
N PRO A 181 -23.65 7.79 16.86
CA PRO A 181 -23.66 6.56 16.06
C PRO A 181 -25.03 5.85 16.01
N SER A 182 -25.80 5.89 17.10
CA SER A 182 -27.16 5.30 17.14
C SER A 182 -28.19 5.97 16.22
N GLU A 183 -27.90 7.15 15.69
CA GLU A 183 -28.74 7.84 14.71
C GLU A 183 -28.46 7.39 13.27
N LEU A 184 -27.38 6.66 13.07
CA LEU A 184 -26.92 6.17 11.78
C LEU A 184 -27.48 4.77 11.52
N LYS A 185 -28.28 4.63 10.47
CA LYS A 185 -28.88 3.34 10.10
C LYS A 185 -27.86 2.53 9.29
N GLU A 186 -27.50 1.35 9.76
CA GLU A 186 -26.49 0.48 9.14
C GLU A 186 -26.78 0.13 7.67
N ASN A 187 -28.04 -0.08 7.31
CA ASN A 187 -28.45 -0.38 5.94
C ASN A 187 -28.25 0.77 4.93
N HIS A 188 -27.81 1.94 5.39
CA HIS A 188 -27.40 3.08 4.57
C HIS A 188 -25.89 3.31 4.59
N GLU A 189 -25.14 2.45 5.27
CA GLU A 189 -23.69 2.56 5.37
C GLU A 189 -22.99 2.11 4.11
N ILE A 190 -21.99 2.91 3.69
CA ILE A 190 -20.93 2.45 2.80
C ILE A 190 -19.70 2.20 3.68
N PHE A 191 -19.50 0.95 4.03
CA PHE A 191 -18.49 0.53 5.00
C PHE A 191 -17.12 0.37 4.37
N GLN A 192 -16.10 0.92 5.05
CA GLN A 192 -14.69 0.68 4.77
C GLN A 192 -13.95 0.42 6.09
N ILE A 193 -13.10 -0.63 6.09
CA ILE A 193 -12.24 -0.92 7.23
C ILE A 193 -10.91 -0.18 7.07
N PHE A 194 -10.39 0.40 8.16
CA PHE A 194 -9.09 1.09 8.18
C PHE A 194 -8.05 0.38 9.04
N ASN A 195 -8.44 -0.09 10.24
CA ASN A 195 -7.62 -0.87 11.15
C ASN A 195 -8.50 -1.65 12.13
N ASP A 196 -7.90 -2.50 12.96
CA ASP A 196 -8.62 -3.34 13.91
C ASP A 196 -9.31 -2.52 15.00
N GLU A 197 -8.68 -1.46 15.52
CA GLU A 197 -9.26 -0.61 16.57
C GLU A 197 -10.56 0.05 16.08
N TYR A 198 -10.56 0.58 14.85
CA TYR A 198 -11.76 1.10 14.20
C TYR A 198 -12.81 0.00 13.99
N HIS A 199 -12.41 -1.18 13.55
CA HIS A 199 -13.32 -2.29 13.32
C HIS A 199 -13.99 -2.78 14.60
N TYR A 200 -13.27 -2.87 15.73
CA TYR A 200 -13.84 -3.21 17.03
C TYR A 200 -14.84 -2.15 17.50
N TRP A 201 -14.50 -0.87 17.40
CA TRP A 201 -15.41 0.22 17.72
C TRP A 201 -16.67 0.18 16.83
N HIS A 202 -16.52 0.04 15.52
CA HIS A 202 -17.62 -0.05 14.58
C HIS A 202 -18.59 -1.19 14.94
N ASN A 203 -18.06 -2.37 15.20
CA ASN A 203 -18.85 -3.54 15.58
C ASN A 203 -19.56 -3.39 16.94
N SER A 204 -19.17 -2.46 17.79
CA SER A 204 -19.90 -2.17 19.03
C SER A 204 -21.21 -1.43 18.80
N TRP A 205 -21.33 -0.74 17.65
CA TRP A 205 -22.53 -0.01 17.26
C TRP A 205 -23.41 -0.79 16.28
N TRP A 206 -22.82 -1.48 15.32
CA TRP A 206 -23.50 -2.16 14.21
C TRP A 206 -23.05 -3.61 14.11
N THR A 207 -23.60 -4.46 14.97
CA THR A 207 -23.16 -5.88 15.09
C THR A 207 -23.95 -6.87 14.25
N ALA A 208 -25.18 -6.55 13.87
CA ALA A 208 -26.13 -7.51 13.31
C ALA A 208 -26.62 -7.17 11.91
N GLY A 209 -26.30 -6.02 11.39
CA GLY A 209 -26.83 -5.56 10.12
C GLY A 209 -25.91 -5.84 8.94
N THR A 210 -26.42 -5.50 7.79
CA THR A 210 -25.67 -5.57 6.54
C THR A 210 -25.53 -4.15 6.01
N PRO A 211 -24.34 -3.58 5.93
CA PRO A 211 -24.15 -2.29 5.31
C PRO A 211 -24.64 -2.31 3.87
N LYS A 212 -25.09 -1.18 3.34
CA LYS A 212 -25.53 -1.01 1.96
C LYS A 212 -24.46 -1.44 0.96
N GLY A 213 -23.18 -1.16 1.28
CA GLY A 213 -22.04 -1.56 0.48
C GLY A 213 -20.76 -1.71 1.30
N ARG A 214 -19.84 -2.49 0.80
CA ARG A 214 -18.48 -2.66 1.36
C ARG A 214 -17.47 -2.31 0.29
N VAL A 215 -16.53 -1.43 0.62
CA VAL A 215 -15.45 -1.01 -0.27
C VAL A 215 -14.10 -1.08 0.45
N ASN A 216 -13.03 -1.22 -0.28
CA ASN A 216 -11.67 -1.25 0.26
C ASN A 216 -10.80 -0.07 -0.19
N LEU A 217 -11.35 0.79 -1.07
CA LEU A 217 -10.68 2.00 -1.54
C LEU A 217 -11.55 3.22 -1.22
N ALA A 218 -10.95 4.21 -0.58
CA ALA A 218 -11.66 5.41 -0.13
C ALA A 218 -12.32 6.19 -1.27
N HIS A 219 -11.72 6.21 -2.45
CA HIS A 219 -12.28 6.86 -3.63
C HIS A 219 -13.67 6.33 -4.02
N PHE A 220 -13.88 5.02 -3.90
CA PHE A 220 -15.18 4.42 -4.21
C PHE A 220 -16.24 4.74 -3.16
N THR A 221 -15.85 4.94 -1.89
CA THR A 221 -16.80 5.18 -0.80
C THR A 221 -17.75 6.31 -1.12
N VAL A 222 -17.24 7.45 -1.53
CA VAL A 222 -18.06 8.64 -1.82
C VAL A 222 -18.92 8.46 -3.08
N GLY A 223 -18.42 7.71 -4.08
CA GLY A 223 -19.15 7.39 -5.29
C GLY A 223 -20.40 6.53 -5.07
N PHE A 224 -20.46 5.80 -3.95
CA PHE A 224 -21.60 4.96 -3.57
C PHE A 224 -22.65 5.68 -2.70
N LEU A 225 -22.38 6.90 -2.24
CA LEU A 225 -23.35 7.73 -1.52
C LEU A 225 -24.38 8.31 -2.52
N ASN A 226 -25.43 7.56 -2.83
CA ASN A 226 -26.43 7.91 -3.84
C ASN A 226 -27.73 8.44 -3.26
N ASP A 227 -27.97 8.23 -1.98
CA ASP A 227 -29.16 8.64 -1.26
C ASP A 227 -28.78 9.63 -0.14
N PRO A 228 -29.61 10.65 0.19
CA PRO A 228 -29.35 11.56 1.31
C PRO A 228 -29.23 10.87 2.68
N GLU A 229 -29.81 9.68 2.86
CA GLU A 229 -29.63 8.87 4.06
C GLU A 229 -28.32 8.08 4.08
N ASP A 230 -27.66 7.91 2.93
CA ASP A 230 -26.39 7.19 2.84
C ASP A 230 -25.29 7.93 3.60
N TRP A 231 -24.43 7.15 4.24
CA TRP A 231 -23.33 7.68 5.01
C TRP A 231 -22.11 6.76 4.94
N ALA A 232 -20.95 7.35 5.19
CA ALA A 232 -19.71 6.63 5.39
C ALA A 232 -18.89 7.29 6.49
N ILE A 233 -18.06 6.53 7.17
CA ILE A 233 -17.08 7.06 8.12
C ILE A 233 -15.71 7.01 7.46
N LEU A 234 -15.07 8.17 7.36
CA LEU A 234 -13.77 8.32 6.74
C LEU A 234 -12.82 9.11 7.66
N PRO A 235 -11.51 8.88 7.59
CA PRO A 235 -10.54 9.79 8.18
C PRO A 235 -10.72 11.20 7.63
N ILE A 236 -10.52 12.22 8.46
CA ILE A 236 -10.84 13.60 8.08
C ILE A 236 -10.09 14.09 6.84
N SER A 237 -8.83 13.70 6.66
CA SER A 237 -8.04 14.06 5.48
C SER A 237 -8.63 13.46 4.19
N VAL A 238 -9.12 12.23 4.26
CA VAL A 238 -9.78 11.53 3.16
C VAL A 238 -11.12 12.17 2.87
N ALA A 239 -11.90 12.41 3.92
CA ALA A 239 -13.22 13.01 3.82
C ALA A 239 -13.18 14.40 3.18
N GLN A 240 -12.23 15.25 3.60
CA GLN A 240 -12.04 16.60 3.03
C GLN A 240 -11.64 16.56 1.56
N ALA A 241 -10.80 15.62 1.17
CA ALA A 241 -10.32 15.49 -0.21
C ALA A 241 -11.38 14.93 -1.17
N LEU A 242 -12.29 14.10 -0.66
CA LEU A 242 -13.31 13.41 -1.46
C LEU A 242 -14.71 14.00 -1.32
N LEU A 243 -14.90 14.99 -0.44
CA LEU A 243 -16.21 15.58 -0.18
C LEU A 243 -16.87 16.05 -1.49
N PRO A 244 -18.05 15.53 -1.87
CA PRO A 244 -18.79 16.03 -3.01
C PRO A 244 -19.14 17.52 -2.85
N GLU A 245 -19.32 18.25 -3.96
CA GLU A 245 -19.75 19.66 -3.93
C GLU A 245 -21.06 19.87 -3.14
N ASP A 246 -21.95 18.87 -3.20
CA ASP A 246 -23.21 18.81 -2.46
C ASP A 246 -23.13 17.99 -1.16
N GLY A 247 -21.91 17.70 -0.66
CA GLY A 247 -21.69 16.88 0.52
C GLY A 247 -21.44 17.70 1.78
N TYR A 248 -21.56 17.03 2.93
CA TYR A 248 -21.21 17.60 4.23
C TYR A 248 -20.57 16.57 5.17
N LEU A 249 -19.82 17.10 6.15
CA LEU A 249 -19.17 16.33 7.20
C LEU A 249 -19.90 16.56 8.53
N SER A 250 -19.99 15.50 9.33
CA SER A 250 -20.43 15.57 10.72
C SER A 250 -19.42 14.88 11.63
N ARG A 251 -19.15 15.46 12.81
CA ARG A 251 -18.33 14.80 13.83
C ARG A 251 -19.14 13.75 14.57
N LEU A 252 -18.50 12.64 14.91
CA LEU A 252 -19.12 11.63 15.76
C LEU A 252 -19.05 12.04 17.22
N LEU A 253 -20.18 11.97 17.94
CA LEU A 253 -20.21 12.23 19.39
C LEU A 253 -19.50 11.14 20.19
N GLU A 254 -19.69 9.89 19.78
CA GLU A 254 -18.94 8.73 20.30
C GLU A 254 -17.95 8.28 19.23
N SER A 255 -16.84 8.99 19.14
CA SER A 255 -15.83 8.79 18.08
C SER A 255 -15.07 7.47 18.21
N PRO A 256 -14.71 6.82 17.08
CA PRO A 256 -13.74 5.75 17.11
C PRO A 256 -12.38 6.25 17.59
N PRO A 257 -11.47 5.32 17.99
CA PRO A 257 -10.09 5.66 18.19
C PRO A 257 -9.53 6.37 16.95
N LYS A 258 -8.73 7.43 17.16
CA LYS A 258 -8.11 8.16 16.06
C LYS A 258 -7.30 7.23 15.17
N ARG A 259 -7.31 7.47 13.86
CA ARG A 259 -6.41 6.79 12.94
C ARG A 259 -4.98 7.26 13.22
N LYS A 260 -4.10 6.34 13.59
CA LYS A 260 -2.68 6.60 13.82
C LYS A 260 -1.89 6.10 12.63
N CYS A 261 -1.10 6.98 12.04
CA CYS A 261 -0.21 6.64 10.94
C CYS A 261 1.22 6.47 11.44
N PHE A 262 1.88 5.44 10.93
CA PHE A 262 3.23 5.07 11.34
C PHE A 262 4.16 4.99 10.16
N MET A 263 5.38 5.46 10.34
CA MET A 263 6.51 5.09 9.50
C MET A 263 7.13 3.82 10.05
N VAL A 264 7.27 2.81 9.21
CA VAL A 264 7.77 1.47 9.58
C VAL A 264 9.12 1.25 8.90
N LEU A 265 10.11 0.89 9.69
CA LEU A 265 11.48 0.67 9.25
C LEU A 265 12.00 -0.67 9.77
N HIS A 266 12.94 -1.26 9.05
CA HIS A 266 13.71 -2.38 9.58
C HIS A 266 14.68 -1.89 10.65
N LYS A 267 14.76 -2.54 11.83
CA LYS A 267 15.66 -2.16 12.95
C LYS A 267 17.12 -2.06 12.56
N LYS A 268 17.55 -2.88 11.60
CA LYS A 268 18.90 -2.83 11.03
C LYS A 268 18.83 -2.21 9.64
N LEU A 269 18.90 -0.90 9.56
CA LEU A 269 18.95 -0.20 8.26
C LEU A 269 20.22 -0.55 7.50
N ARG A 270 20.13 -0.56 6.17
CA ARG A 270 21.29 -0.62 5.29
C ARG A 270 22.11 0.65 5.47
N SER A 271 23.43 0.52 5.54
CA SER A 271 24.34 1.65 5.78
C SER A 271 24.25 2.73 4.69
N ASP A 272 24.01 2.32 3.45
CA ASP A 272 23.84 3.21 2.30
C ASP A 272 22.47 3.94 2.27
N ARG A 273 21.51 3.52 3.09
CA ARG A 273 20.16 4.11 3.16
C ARG A 273 19.90 4.97 4.40
N GLN A 274 20.75 4.88 5.41
CA GLN A 274 20.51 5.57 6.70
C GLN A 274 20.36 7.08 6.53
N ALA A 275 21.25 7.73 5.78
CA ALA A 275 21.20 9.17 5.57
C ALA A 275 19.95 9.59 4.78
N THR A 276 19.60 8.82 3.74
CA THR A 276 18.41 9.08 2.90
C THR A 276 17.12 8.92 3.67
N ILE A 277 17.00 7.84 4.49
CA ILE A 277 15.83 7.62 5.35
C ILE A 277 15.71 8.74 6.39
N ALA A 278 16.81 9.15 7.03
CA ALA A 278 16.79 10.24 8.01
C ALA A 278 16.38 11.59 7.37
N ALA A 279 16.84 11.87 6.15
CA ALA A 279 16.45 13.06 5.41
C ALA A 279 14.95 13.03 5.04
N PHE A 280 14.44 11.87 4.61
CA PHE A 280 13.01 11.68 4.33
C PHE A 280 12.17 11.87 5.60
N GLU A 281 12.56 11.25 6.72
CA GLU A 281 11.87 11.38 8.00
C GLU A 281 11.80 12.85 8.46
N ALA A 282 12.89 13.60 8.34
CA ALA A 282 12.93 15.01 8.69
C ALA A 282 11.93 15.83 7.85
N ARG A 283 11.90 15.61 6.52
CA ARG A 283 10.95 16.26 5.60
C ARG A 283 9.51 15.88 5.89
N LEU A 284 9.26 14.59 6.14
CA LEU A 284 7.93 14.10 6.50
C LEU A 284 7.44 14.75 7.80
N ASN A 285 8.29 14.82 8.81
CA ASN A 285 7.95 15.45 10.09
C ASN A 285 7.69 16.97 9.96
N GLU A 286 8.41 17.66 9.09
CA GLU A 286 8.16 19.08 8.79
C GLU A 286 6.80 19.24 8.10
N TYR A 287 6.53 18.44 7.07
CA TYR A 287 5.27 18.49 6.33
C TYR A 287 4.05 18.19 7.21
N VAL A 288 4.14 17.17 8.04
CA VAL A 288 3.02 16.75 8.91
C VAL A 288 2.58 17.84 9.87
N ARG A 289 3.49 18.70 10.33
CA ARG A 289 3.15 19.86 11.17
C ARG A 289 2.26 20.89 10.45
N THR A 290 2.21 20.84 9.13
CA THR A 290 1.36 21.73 8.33
C THR A 290 -0.04 21.17 8.09
N LEU A 291 -0.23 19.85 8.33
CA LEU A 291 -1.51 19.20 8.15
C LEU A 291 -2.53 19.69 9.18
N ARG A 292 -3.74 19.94 8.72
CA ARG A 292 -4.91 20.23 9.57
C ARG A 292 -5.76 18.96 9.69
N LEU A 293 -5.40 18.12 10.66
CA LEU A 293 -6.01 16.81 10.87
C LEU A 293 -6.92 16.79 12.11
#